data_4db00d18abeef73681ad09ea98695ba0
#
_entry.id   4db00d18abeef73681ad09ea98695ba0
#
_cell.length_a   1.000
_cell.length_b   1.000
_cell.length_c   1.000
_cell.angle_alpha   90.00
_cell.angle_beta   90.00
_cell.angle_gamma   90.00
#
_symmetry.space_group_name_H-M   'P 1'
#
loop_
_entity.id
_entity.type
_entity.pdbx_description
1 polymer ?
#
loop_
_entity_poly.entity_id
_entity_poly.type
_entity_poly.pdbx_seq_one_letter_code
_entity_poly.pdbx_strand_id
1 'polypeptide(L)'
;MAENFKSQGSFGLPHFRNSRASQELYEPLYLNLFTVQISLPVGVGSTEENTNLLLENVQNIGGLESNSFPTSPVGQFYKWSQRRFAAPKPEKTTMDVTLKFEVNLNRTPSAYVLKTLRKWNDLVYDPLTGRTGLKADYVAPWALITLYDRAANPYWQWKLYNVFPITALPAPALDYQSDEIYRIDGYGLAADSWDETIV
;
A
#
# COMPACT_ATOMS: atom_id res chain seq x y z
N MET A 1 16.97 -30.82 33.37
CA MET A 1 16.94 -31.00 31.90
C MET A 1 15.68 -31.71 31.40
N ALA A 2 14.79 -32.21 32.22
CA ALA A 2 13.56 -32.90 31.79
C ALA A 2 12.35 -31.99 31.59
N GLU A 3 12.40 -30.74 32.06
CA GLU A 3 11.28 -29.81 31.96
C GLU A 3 11.12 -29.14 30.57
N ASN A 4 12.23 -28.98 29.84
CA ASN A 4 12.18 -28.39 28.51
C ASN A 4 11.59 -29.32 27.42
N PHE A 5 11.57 -30.62 27.68
CA PHE A 5 10.98 -31.58 26.72
C PHE A 5 9.44 -31.62 26.77
N LYS A 6 8.86 -31.28 27.93
CA LYS A 6 7.41 -31.24 28.11
C LYS A 6 6.77 -30.00 27.48
N SER A 7 7.53 -28.96 27.21
CA SER A 7 7.05 -27.73 26.61
C SER A 7 6.93 -27.78 25.08
N GLN A 8 7.60 -28.74 24.42
CA GLN A 8 7.65 -28.82 22.97
C GLN A 8 6.73 -29.87 22.34
N GLY A 9 5.81 -30.44 23.08
CA GLY A 9 4.99 -31.54 22.56
C GLY A 9 5.82 -32.75 22.13
N SER A 10 5.25 -33.93 22.09
CA SER A 10 5.94 -35.20 21.85
C SER A 10 6.62 -35.36 20.48
N PHE A 11 6.57 -34.37 19.61
CA PHE A 11 7.17 -34.39 18.26
C PHE A 11 8.00 -33.15 17.92
N GLY A 12 8.40 -32.34 18.90
CA GLY A 12 9.16 -31.11 18.64
C GLY A 12 8.35 -30.01 17.92
N LEU A 13 7.08 -30.24 17.67
CA LEU A 13 6.19 -29.21 17.13
C LEU A 13 5.65 -28.33 18.25
N PRO A 14 5.56 -27.00 18.04
CA PRO A 14 4.93 -26.13 19.01
C PRO A 14 3.48 -26.58 19.24
N HIS A 15 3.20 -27.03 20.46
CA HIS A 15 1.87 -27.48 20.81
C HIS A 15 0.97 -26.27 21.04
N PHE A 16 -0.25 -26.31 20.53
CA PHE A 16 -1.26 -25.25 20.74
C PHE A 16 -1.45 -24.86 22.22
N ARG A 17 -1.23 -25.80 23.14
CA ARG A 17 -1.29 -25.52 24.57
C ARG A 17 -0.07 -24.76 25.13
N ASN A 18 1.08 -24.82 24.49
CA ASN A 18 2.27 -24.11 24.95
C ASN A 18 2.25 -22.62 24.58
N SER A 19 1.49 -22.27 23.54
CA SER A 19 1.20 -20.88 23.25
C SER A 19 0.24 -20.26 24.25
N ARG A 20 -0.40 -21.06 25.13
CA ARG A 20 -1.32 -20.51 26.15
C ARG A 20 -0.64 -19.67 27.22
N ALA A 21 0.59 -19.98 27.61
CA ALA A 21 1.33 -19.16 28.57
C ALA A 21 1.73 -17.79 27.96
N SER A 22 1.84 -17.73 26.65
CA SER A 22 2.08 -16.50 25.88
C SER A 22 0.84 -15.97 25.15
N GLN A 23 -0.30 -16.62 25.31
CA GLN A 23 -1.55 -16.19 24.65
C GLN A 23 -2.04 -14.81 25.08
N GLU A 24 -1.74 -14.42 26.32
CA GLU A 24 -2.00 -13.06 26.81
C GLU A 24 -1.18 -12.00 26.09
N LEU A 25 -0.04 -12.42 25.48
CA LEU A 25 0.84 -11.54 24.72
C LEU A 25 0.69 -11.70 23.20
N TYR A 26 -0.15 -12.68 22.76
CA TYR A 26 -0.36 -12.86 21.33
C TYR A 26 -1.45 -11.91 20.84
N GLU A 27 -1.02 -10.93 20.09
CA GLU A 27 -1.89 -9.98 19.42
C GLU A 27 -1.72 -10.12 17.90
N PRO A 28 -2.73 -10.60 17.17
CA PRO A 28 -2.64 -10.72 15.73
C PRO A 28 -2.71 -9.35 15.06
N LEU A 29 -1.93 -9.17 14.00
CA LEU A 29 -1.99 -7.99 13.15
C LEU A 29 -3.21 -8.10 12.22
N TYR A 30 -4.11 -7.12 12.28
CA TYR A 30 -5.30 -7.07 11.45
C TYR A 30 -5.05 -6.23 10.19
N LEU A 31 -5.32 -6.78 9.02
CA LEU A 31 -5.07 -6.11 7.73
C LEU A 31 -6.13 -5.06 7.37
N ASN A 32 -7.20 -4.96 8.13
CA ASN A 32 -8.25 -3.97 7.94
C ASN A 32 -8.04 -2.68 8.75
N LEU A 33 -7.02 -2.62 9.60
CA LEU A 33 -6.68 -1.45 10.41
C LEU A 33 -5.58 -0.63 9.71
N PHE A 34 -5.93 0.03 8.63
CA PHE A 34 -4.97 0.83 7.89
C PHE A 34 -5.51 2.21 7.52
N THR A 35 -4.61 3.14 7.27
CA THR A 35 -4.92 4.47 6.72
C THR A 35 -4.03 4.78 5.52
N VAL A 36 -4.55 5.60 4.62
CA VAL A 36 -3.84 6.10 3.44
C VAL A 36 -3.92 7.61 3.43
N GLN A 37 -2.78 8.27 3.41
CA GLN A 37 -2.68 9.72 3.27
C GLN A 37 -1.92 10.03 1.98
N ILE A 38 -2.48 10.86 1.12
CA ILE A 38 -1.87 11.28 -0.13
C ILE A 38 -1.78 12.79 -0.15
N SER A 39 -0.56 13.32 -0.27
CA SER A 39 -0.35 14.75 -0.47
C SER A 39 -0.57 15.07 -1.95
N LEU A 40 -1.79 15.47 -2.31
CA LEU A 40 -2.16 15.75 -3.69
C LEU A 40 -1.35 16.92 -4.27
N PRO A 41 -1.10 16.94 -5.61
CA PRO A 41 -0.44 18.04 -6.25
C PRO A 41 -1.30 19.32 -6.21
N VAL A 42 -0.64 20.48 -6.24
CA VAL A 42 -1.29 21.80 -6.12
C VAL A 42 -2.39 22.01 -7.16
N GLY A 43 -2.21 21.48 -8.37
CA GLY A 43 -3.20 21.60 -9.45
C GLY A 43 -4.53 20.89 -9.18
N VAL A 44 -4.54 19.87 -8.33
CA VAL A 44 -5.76 19.18 -7.89
C VAL A 44 -6.46 19.97 -6.78
N GLY A 45 -5.71 20.75 -6.03
CA GLY A 45 -6.16 21.43 -4.81
C GLY A 45 -5.95 20.51 -3.60
N SER A 46 -4.80 20.63 -2.99
CA SER A 46 -4.46 19.94 -1.74
C SER A 46 -5.10 20.63 -0.55
N THR A 47 -6.41 20.56 -0.42
CA THR A 47 -7.07 20.93 0.83
C THR A 47 -7.08 19.73 1.75
N GLU A 48 -7.04 19.96 3.08
CA GLU A 48 -7.18 18.89 4.07
C GLU A 48 -8.42 18.04 3.83
N GLU A 49 -9.50 18.66 3.33
CA GLU A 49 -10.73 17.96 2.94
C GLU A 49 -10.53 16.91 1.86
N ASN A 50 -9.73 17.22 0.82
CA ASN A 50 -9.48 16.26 -0.26
C ASN A 50 -8.61 15.09 0.19
N THR A 51 -7.63 15.35 1.04
CA THR A 51 -6.77 14.31 1.63
C THR A 51 -7.58 13.40 2.56
N ASN A 52 -8.39 13.98 3.43
CA ASN A 52 -9.26 13.23 4.34
C ASN A 52 -10.32 12.42 3.58
N LEU A 53 -10.84 12.97 2.50
CA LEU A 53 -11.82 12.26 1.67
C LEU A 53 -11.24 11.00 1.02
N LEU A 54 -10.04 11.08 0.47
CA LEU A 54 -9.33 9.93 -0.08
C LEU A 54 -9.07 8.88 1.01
N LEU A 55 -8.69 9.32 2.21
CA LEU A 55 -8.50 8.48 3.39
C LEU A 55 -9.76 7.69 3.77
N GLU A 56 -10.88 8.37 3.89
CA GLU A 56 -12.16 7.78 4.31
C GLU A 56 -12.75 6.80 3.30
N ASN A 57 -12.44 6.94 2.01
CA ASN A 57 -13.06 6.17 0.95
C ASN A 57 -12.20 5.04 0.39
N VAL A 58 -10.95 4.89 0.85
CA VAL A 58 -10.10 3.77 0.45
C VAL A 58 -10.55 2.49 1.16
N GLN A 59 -10.95 1.50 0.37
CA GLN A 59 -11.39 0.18 0.88
C GLN A 59 -10.31 -0.89 0.81
N ASN A 60 -9.41 -0.79 -0.17
CA ASN A 60 -8.38 -1.79 -0.38
C ASN A 60 -7.13 -1.14 -0.98
N ILE A 61 -5.99 -1.70 -0.65
CA ILE A 61 -4.69 -1.38 -1.23
C ILE A 61 -4.02 -2.68 -1.63
N GLY A 62 -3.58 -2.74 -2.88
CA GLY A 62 -2.75 -3.82 -3.40
C GLY A 62 -1.40 -3.32 -3.88
N GLY A 63 -0.45 -4.23 -4.12
CA GLY A 63 0.84 -3.90 -4.70
C GLY A 63 1.89 -3.37 -3.72
N LEU A 64 1.63 -3.43 -2.40
CA LEU A 64 2.65 -3.08 -1.41
C LEU A 64 3.75 -4.14 -1.39
N GLU A 65 4.97 -3.69 -1.49
CA GLU A 65 6.16 -4.53 -1.42
C GLU A 65 6.90 -4.29 -0.09
N SER A 66 7.57 -5.31 0.39
CA SER A 66 8.51 -5.20 1.50
C SER A 66 9.93 -5.09 0.98
N ASN A 67 10.82 -4.46 1.75
CA ASN A 67 12.23 -4.39 1.44
C ASN A 67 12.80 -5.80 1.26
N SER A 68 13.04 -6.19 0.02
CA SER A 68 13.60 -7.49 -0.31
C SER A 68 15.07 -7.35 -0.72
N PHE A 69 15.87 -8.31 -0.30
CA PHE A 69 17.22 -8.46 -0.84
C PHE A 69 17.17 -9.22 -2.15
N PRO A 70 18.06 -8.93 -3.11
CA PRO A 70 18.15 -9.70 -4.34
C PRO A 70 18.35 -11.19 -4.01
N THR A 71 17.54 -12.01 -4.64
CA THR A 71 17.42 -13.44 -4.34
C THR A 71 18.59 -14.29 -4.83
N SER A 72 19.49 -13.74 -5.65
CA SER A 72 20.61 -14.48 -6.23
C SER A 72 21.88 -14.30 -5.39
N PRO A 73 22.21 -15.26 -4.53
CA PRO A 73 23.46 -15.19 -3.78
C PRO A 73 24.67 -15.31 -4.70
N VAL A 74 25.69 -14.53 -4.42
CA VAL A 74 26.99 -14.64 -5.10
C VAL A 74 27.76 -15.81 -4.49
N GLY A 75 28.08 -16.79 -5.31
CA GLY A 75 28.86 -17.97 -4.90
C GLY A 75 30.34 -17.81 -5.18
N GLN A 76 31.17 -18.12 -4.19
CA GLN A 76 32.59 -18.29 -4.36
C GLN A 76 32.95 -19.77 -4.21
N PHE A 77 33.55 -20.32 -5.26
CA PHE A 77 33.97 -21.71 -5.29
C PHE A 77 35.40 -21.88 -4.82
N TYR A 78 35.60 -22.80 -3.90
CA TYR A 78 36.90 -23.30 -3.47
C TYR A 78 37.07 -24.73 -3.90
N LYS A 79 38.29 -25.24 -3.92
CA LYS A 79 38.59 -26.59 -4.42
C LYS A 79 37.69 -27.70 -3.86
N TRP A 80 37.19 -27.54 -2.64
CA TRP A 80 36.39 -28.56 -1.94
C TRP A 80 35.12 -28.00 -1.29
N SER A 81 34.84 -26.71 -1.43
CA SER A 81 33.70 -26.07 -0.80
C SER A 81 33.22 -24.87 -1.59
N GLN A 82 31.96 -24.53 -1.40
CA GLN A 82 31.35 -23.30 -1.92
C GLN A 82 30.87 -22.46 -0.75
N ARG A 83 31.21 -21.18 -0.77
CA ARG A 83 30.61 -20.17 0.11
C ARG A 83 29.66 -19.30 -0.67
N ARG A 84 28.52 -18.99 -0.08
CA ARG A 84 27.53 -18.09 -0.67
C ARG A 84 27.44 -16.82 0.18
N PHE A 85 27.34 -15.68 -0.50
CA PHE A 85 27.20 -14.40 0.12
C PHE A 85 25.92 -13.76 -0.41
N ALA A 86 25.27 -12.94 0.42
CA ALA A 86 24.16 -12.12 -0.05
C ALA A 86 24.66 -11.15 -1.14
N ALA A 87 23.83 -10.91 -2.13
CA ALA A 87 24.21 -9.98 -3.20
C ALA A 87 24.37 -8.55 -2.64
N PRO A 88 25.41 -7.82 -3.07
CA PRO A 88 25.74 -6.51 -2.48
C PRO A 88 24.87 -5.35 -2.92
N LYS A 89 23.91 -5.58 -3.84
CA LYS A 89 23.00 -4.54 -4.36
C LYS A 89 21.57 -4.81 -3.91
N PRO A 90 21.02 -4.07 -2.94
CA PRO A 90 19.58 -3.94 -2.83
C PRO A 90 19.07 -3.16 -4.06
N GLU A 91 18.30 -3.80 -4.89
CA GLU A 91 17.58 -3.11 -5.95
C GLU A 91 16.31 -2.51 -5.32
N LYS A 92 16.32 -1.21 -5.05
CA LYS A 92 15.07 -0.48 -4.80
C LYS A 92 14.38 -0.31 -6.15
N THR A 93 13.35 -1.09 -6.34
CA THR A 93 12.45 -0.97 -7.48
C THR A 93 11.43 0.14 -7.24
N THR A 94 10.91 0.70 -8.31
CA THR A 94 9.69 1.52 -8.26
C THR A 94 8.54 0.67 -7.71
N MET A 95 7.62 1.29 -6.99
CA MET A 95 6.46 0.59 -6.45
C MET A 95 5.19 1.05 -7.16
N ASP A 96 4.42 0.09 -7.64
CA ASP A 96 3.10 0.32 -8.21
C ASP A 96 2.04 -0.19 -7.22
N VAL A 97 1.19 0.71 -6.76
CA VAL A 97 0.11 0.38 -5.84
C VAL A 97 -1.24 0.54 -6.52
N THR A 98 -2.17 -0.31 -6.18
CA THR A 98 -3.56 -0.23 -6.65
C THR A 98 -4.48 0.09 -5.50
N LEU A 99 -5.35 1.06 -5.68
CA LEU A 99 -6.32 1.50 -4.71
C LEU A 99 -7.73 1.17 -5.18
N LYS A 100 -8.57 0.80 -4.23
CA LYS A 100 -10.00 0.65 -4.41
C LYS A 100 -10.74 1.70 -3.59
N PHE A 101 -11.62 2.45 -4.25
CA PHE A 101 -12.39 3.50 -3.60
C PHE A 101 -13.89 3.23 -3.67
N GLU A 102 -14.59 3.58 -2.62
CA GLU A 102 -16.05 3.72 -2.63
C GLU A 102 -16.43 5.16 -2.98
N VAL A 103 -17.43 5.31 -3.85
CA VAL A 103 -17.90 6.63 -4.28
C VAL A 103 -19.10 7.04 -3.44
N ASN A 104 -18.90 8.04 -2.56
CA ASN A 104 -19.96 8.59 -1.73
C ASN A 104 -20.50 9.90 -2.34
N LEU A 105 -21.81 9.94 -2.63
CA LEU A 105 -22.50 11.08 -3.23
C LEU A 105 -22.92 12.17 -2.23
N ASN A 106 -22.90 11.89 -0.93
CA ASN A 106 -23.40 12.82 0.11
C ASN A 106 -22.37 13.87 0.58
N ARG A 107 -21.21 13.93 -0.05
CA ARG A 107 -20.18 14.92 0.26
C ARG A 107 -20.35 16.18 -0.58
N THR A 108 -19.80 17.30 -0.12
CA THR A 108 -19.78 18.54 -0.89
C THR A 108 -19.14 18.35 -2.26
N PRO A 109 -19.66 18.99 -3.34
CA PRO A 109 -19.18 18.77 -4.72
C PRO A 109 -17.68 19.00 -4.94
N SER A 110 -17.02 19.75 -4.05
CA SER A 110 -15.57 19.98 -4.09
C SER A 110 -14.75 18.82 -3.54
N ALA A 111 -15.37 17.96 -2.71
CA ALA A 111 -14.73 16.88 -1.97
C ALA A 111 -15.01 15.48 -2.57
N TYR A 112 -15.43 15.41 -3.79
CA TYR A 112 -15.77 14.18 -4.49
C TYR A 112 -14.52 13.39 -4.89
N VAL A 113 -14.37 12.16 -4.41
CA VAL A 113 -13.25 11.27 -4.80
C VAL A 113 -13.13 11.18 -6.31
N LEU A 114 -14.24 10.91 -6.99
CA LEU A 114 -14.27 10.82 -8.46
C LEU A 114 -13.77 12.10 -9.14
N LYS A 115 -14.21 13.27 -8.66
CA LYS A 115 -13.79 14.57 -9.22
C LYS A 115 -12.33 14.86 -8.94
N THR A 116 -11.84 14.51 -7.75
CA THR A 116 -10.45 14.68 -7.36
C THR A 116 -9.52 13.81 -8.19
N LEU A 117 -9.84 12.52 -8.32
CA LEU A 117 -9.07 11.60 -9.14
C LEU A 117 -9.14 11.97 -10.63
N ARG A 118 -10.31 12.45 -11.13
CA ARG A 118 -10.43 12.94 -12.50
C ARG A 118 -9.51 14.12 -12.76
N LYS A 119 -9.55 15.13 -11.87
CA LYS A 119 -8.65 16.27 -11.98
C LYS A 119 -7.18 15.87 -11.97
N TRP A 120 -6.83 14.89 -11.14
CA TRP A 120 -5.46 14.39 -11.08
C TRP A 120 -5.05 13.73 -12.39
N ASN A 121 -5.93 12.92 -12.99
CA ASN A 121 -5.68 12.34 -14.31
C ASN A 121 -5.57 13.41 -15.41
N ASP A 122 -6.44 14.44 -15.37
CA ASP A 122 -6.44 15.53 -16.34
C ASP A 122 -5.14 16.38 -16.26
N LEU A 123 -4.47 16.41 -15.09
CA LEU A 123 -3.13 17.01 -14.99
C LEU A 123 -2.05 16.16 -15.68
N VAL A 124 -2.22 14.85 -15.74
CA VAL A 124 -1.28 13.97 -16.47
C VAL A 124 -1.53 14.08 -17.98
N TYR A 125 -2.77 14.00 -18.39
CA TYR A 125 -3.18 14.10 -19.78
C TYR A 125 -4.58 14.72 -19.88
N ASP A 126 -4.68 15.83 -20.59
CA ASP A 126 -5.93 16.49 -20.89
C ASP A 126 -6.50 15.99 -22.24
N PRO A 127 -7.57 15.20 -22.21
CA PRO A 127 -8.15 14.65 -23.43
C PRO A 127 -8.78 15.69 -24.34
N LEU A 128 -9.14 16.88 -23.84
CA LEU A 128 -9.75 17.94 -24.62
C LEU A 128 -8.72 18.69 -25.47
N THR A 129 -7.56 18.97 -24.89
CA THR A 129 -6.50 19.73 -25.57
C THR A 129 -5.41 18.83 -26.15
N GLY A 130 -5.38 17.56 -25.77
CA GLY A 130 -4.32 16.60 -26.15
C GLY A 130 -2.97 16.91 -25.51
N ARG A 131 -2.94 17.74 -24.47
CA ARG A 131 -1.70 18.12 -23.78
C ARG A 131 -1.34 17.12 -22.70
N THR A 132 -0.05 16.79 -22.63
CA THR A 132 0.54 16.04 -21.52
C THR A 132 1.14 17.02 -20.53
N GLY A 133 0.84 16.84 -19.24
CA GLY A 133 1.39 17.64 -18.16
C GLY A 133 2.88 17.39 -17.94
N LEU A 134 3.56 18.35 -17.33
CA LEU A 134 4.91 18.14 -16.84
C LEU A 134 4.87 17.32 -15.54
N LYS A 135 5.86 16.47 -15.32
CA LYS A 135 5.92 15.63 -14.11
C LYS A 135 5.79 16.44 -12.81
N ALA A 136 6.37 17.63 -12.76
CA ALA A 136 6.27 18.54 -11.62
C ALA A 136 4.83 19.00 -11.29
N ASP A 137 3.94 19.02 -12.29
CA ASP A 137 2.58 19.54 -12.12
C ASP A 137 1.63 18.46 -11.58
N TYR A 138 1.86 17.19 -11.92
CA TYR A 138 0.95 16.09 -11.54
C TYR A 138 1.47 15.17 -10.45
N VAL A 139 2.74 15.27 -10.07
CA VAL A 139 3.30 14.42 -9.03
C VAL A 139 2.84 14.84 -7.65
N ALA A 140 2.32 13.90 -6.88
CA ALA A 140 2.11 14.02 -5.46
C ALA A 140 3.45 13.86 -4.73
N PRO A 141 3.85 14.78 -3.85
CA PRO A 141 5.15 14.71 -3.18
C PRO A 141 5.36 13.43 -2.40
N TRP A 142 4.30 12.97 -1.71
CA TRP A 142 4.34 11.74 -0.94
C TRP A 142 2.95 11.12 -0.76
N ALA A 143 2.94 9.83 -0.52
CA ALA A 143 1.82 9.10 0.04
C ALA A 143 2.31 8.26 1.22
N LEU A 144 1.52 8.21 2.29
CA LEU A 144 1.81 7.45 3.50
C LEU A 144 0.71 6.42 3.71
N ILE A 145 1.09 5.17 3.82
CA ILE A 145 0.22 4.04 4.12
C ILE A 145 0.65 3.52 5.48
N THR A 146 -0.27 3.51 6.44
CA THR A 146 0.02 3.07 7.81
C THR A 146 -0.91 1.94 8.22
N LEU A 147 -0.34 0.85 8.67
CA LEU A 147 -1.04 -0.28 9.28
C LEU A 147 -0.92 -0.16 10.80
N TYR A 148 -2.04 -0.31 11.49
CA TYR A 148 -2.14 -0.14 12.94
C TYR A 148 -2.35 -1.45 13.67
N ASP A 149 -1.94 -1.47 14.93
CA ASP A 149 -2.36 -2.47 15.89
C ASP A 149 -3.80 -2.20 16.40
N ARG A 150 -4.35 -3.07 17.25
CA ARG A 150 -5.68 -2.89 17.85
C ARG A 150 -5.77 -1.71 18.82
N ALA A 151 -4.66 -1.25 19.35
CA ALA A 151 -4.57 -0.10 20.22
C ALA A 151 -4.40 1.21 19.44
N ALA A 152 -4.50 1.16 18.11
CA ALA A 152 -4.32 2.28 17.19
C ALA A 152 -2.90 2.87 17.20
N ASN A 153 -1.90 2.09 17.61
CA ASN A 153 -0.51 2.49 17.42
C ASN A 153 -0.05 2.10 16.01
N PRO A 154 0.73 2.96 15.33
CA PRO A 154 1.31 2.61 14.05
C PRO A 154 2.30 1.45 14.23
N TYR A 155 2.14 0.42 13.43
CA TYR A 155 2.98 -0.77 13.49
C TYR A 155 3.87 -0.88 12.24
N TRP A 156 3.28 -0.66 11.06
CA TRP A 156 3.99 -0.79 9.80
C TRP A 156 3.61 0.35 8.86
N GLN A 157 4.62 1.02 8.29
CA GLN A 157 4.44 2.19 7.45
C GLN A 157 5.19 2.05 6.14
N TRP A 158 4.52 2.44 5.05
CA TRP A 158 5.13 2.64 3.74
C TRP A 158 4.98 4.10 3.36
N LYS A 159 6.12 4.74 3.12
CA LYS A 159 6.16 6.11 2.61
C LYS A 159 6.62 6.08 1.17
N LEU A 160 5.72 6.45 0.27
CA LEU A 160 5.95 6.52 -1.16
C LEU A 160 6.31 7.95 -1.54
N TYR A 161 7.25 8.12 -2.46
CA TYR A 161 7.68 9.43 -2.93
C TYR A 161 7.42 9.59 -4.41
N ASN A 162 7.08 10.82 -4.81
CA ASN A 162 6.78 11.18 -6.20
C ASN A 162 5.71 10.27 -6.80
N VAL A 163 4.56 10.25 -6.17
CA VAL A 163 3.43 9.38 -6.55
C VAL A 163 2.60 10.04 -7.66
N PHE A 164 2.21 9.27 -8.65
CA PHE A 164 1.38 9.75 -9.75
C PHE A 164 0.48 8.66 -10.30
N PRO A 165 -0.68 9.01 -10.90
CA PRO A 165 -1.59 8.03 -11.46
C PRO A 165 -1.06 7.44 -12.75
N ILE A 166 -1.23 6.12 -12.90
CA ILE A 166 -0.88 5.35 -14.10
C ILE A 166 -2.09 4.73 -14.79
N THR A 167 -3.25 4.79 -14.14
CA THR A 167 -4.48 4.18 -14.66
C THR A 167 -5.55 5.26 -14.86
N ALA A 168 -6.23 5.23 -16.01
CA ALA A 168 -7.41 6.04 -16.22
C ALA A 168 -8.56 5.59 -15.30
N LEU A 169 -9.44 6.52 -14.93
CA LEU A 169 -10.63 6.17 -14.17
C LEU A 169 -11.55 5.27 -15.01
N PRO A 170 -11.95 4.09 -14.50
CA PRO A 170 -12.88 3.22 -15.19
C PRO A 170 -14.25 3.89 -15.28
N ALA A 171 -14.88 3.80 -16.46
CA ALA A 171 -16.28 4.19 -16.60
C ALA A 171 -17.18 3.11 -15.99
N PRO A 172 -18.26 3.49 -15.27
CA PRO A 172 -19.20 2.51 -14.75
C PRO A 172 -19.96 1.83 -15.90
N ALA A 173 -20.18 0.53 -15.80
CA ALA A 173 -21.18 -0.14 -16.61
C ALA A 173 -22.58 0.22 -16.06
N LEU A 174 -23.42 0.76 -16.90
CA LEU A 174 -24.76 1.19 -16.50
C LEU A 174 -25.77 0.11 -16.93
N ASP A 175 -26.46 -0.47 -15.95
CA ASP A 175 -27.50 -1.47 -16.15
C ASP A 175 -28.68 -1.16 -15.22
N TYR A 176 -29.89 -1.07 -15.78
CA TYR A 176 -31.13 -0.84 -15.02
C TYR A 176 -31.51 -2.00 -14.10
N GLN A 177 -30.95 -3.19 -14.33
CA GLN A 177 -31.23 -4.39 -13.54
C GLN A 177 -30.22 -4.62 -12.42
N SER A 178 -29.15 -3.81 -12.35
CA SER A 178 -28.10 -3.94 -11.36
C SER A 178 -28.34 -3.01 -10.19
N ASP A 179 -28.39 -3.56 -8.98
CA ASP A 179 -28.41 -2.83 -7.71
C ASP A 179 -26.99 -2.62 -7.16
N GLU A 180 -25.96 -2.74 -7.97
CA GLU A 180 -24.57 -2.63 -7.55
C GLU A 180 -24.17 -1.18 -7.26
N ILE A 181 -23.44 -1.01 -6.14
CA ILE A 181 -22.84 0.28 -5.78
C ILE A 181 -21.57 0.48 -6.61
N TYR A 182 -21.45 1.64 -7.24
CA TYR A 182 -20.25 1.97 -8.01
C TYR A 182 -19.02 2.09 -7.11
N ARG A 183 -18.00 1.33 -7.45
CA ARG A 183 -16.69 1.36 -6.83
C ARG A 183 -15.63 1.56 -7.91
N ILE A 184 -14.62 2.35 -7.57
CA ILE A 184 -13.44 2.50 -8.43
C ILE A 184 -12.47 1.38 -8.05
N ASP A 185 -12.42 0.34 -8.88
CA ASP A 185 -11.52 -0.79 -8.69
C ASP A 185 -10.23 -0.60 -9.49
N GLY A 186 -9.08 -0.84 -8.82
CA GLY A 186 -7.80 -0.89 -9.50
C GLY A 186 -7.25 0.46 -9.98
N TYR A 187 -7.53 1.55 -9.24
CA TYR A 187 -6.87 2.81 -9.53
C TYR A 187 -5.38 2.72 -9.22
N GLY A 188 -4.56 2.67 -10.26
CA GLY A 188 -3.11 2.48 -10.15
C GLY A 188 -2.36 3.77 -9.91
N LEU A 189 -1.46 3.73 -8.94
CA LEU A 189 -0.49 4.78 -8.66
C LEU A 189 0.91 4.20 -8.75
N ALA A 190 1.83 4.90 -9.41
CA ALA A 190 3.24 4.58 -9.40
C ALA A 190 4.00 5.52 -8.46
N ALA A 191 5.02 5.00 -7.80
CA ALA A 191 5.94 5.76 -6.99
C ALA A 191 7.38 5.60 -7.51
N ASP A 192 8.13 6.70 -7.59
CA ASP A 192 9.53 6.66 -8.03
C ASP A 192 10.44 5.98 -7.00
N SER A 193 10.12 6.16 -5.73
CA SER A 193 10.85 5.53 -4.63
C SER A 193 9.94 5.37 -3.42
N TRP A 194 10.35 4.51 -2.50
CA TRP A 194 9.60 4.24 -1.29
C TRP A 194 10.50 3.83 -0.14
N ASP A 195 10.02 4.03 1.07
CA ASP A 195 10.64 3.59 2.31
C ASP A 195 9.63 2.81 3.14
N GLU A 196 10.12 1.77 3.79
CA GLU A 196 9.38 0.92 4.71
C GLU A 196 9.94 1.08 6.11
N THR A 197 9.05 1.23 7.09
CA THR A 197 9.41 1.31 8.50
C THR A 197 8.49 0.41 9.31
N ILE A 198 9.06 -0.49 10.09
CA ILE A 198 8.38 -1.23 11.14
C ILE A 198 8.68 -0.48 12.44
N VAL A 199 7.64 0.00 13.12
CA VAL A 199 7.73 0.84 14.32
C VAL A 199 7.89 0.00 15.57
#